data_dd235080f0e06d418a1f75ce9c7e1927
#
_entry.id   dd235080f0e06d418a1f75ce9c7e1927
#
_cell.length_a   1.000
_cell.length_b   1.000
_cell.length_c   1.000
_cell.angle_alpha   90.00
_cell.angle_beta   90.00
_cell.angle_gamma   90.00
#
_symmetry.space_group_name_H-M   'P 1'
#
loop_
_entity.id
_entity.type
_entity.pdbx_description
1 polymer ?
#
loop_
_entity_poly.entity_id
_entity_poly.type
_entity_poly.pdbx_seq_one_letter_code
_entity_poly.pdbx_strand_id
1 'polypeptide(L)'
;MIAFTLLLSFLVALVAAKPTTCTKGAHVIVARGSLEPQGPGAMGELAEKVLKLVPGSDIESLVYPALYNEYLESQPVGVRTLTSVIQAYVKNCPKTQLVLMGYSQGAHVIMDTICGASSTGFPATLPQPSFVTDKISSVILLGDPSLTEGQTFHVGTSVGSGMFPRNLPAGCDSIAKKTVSVCDKGDPFCEAGGKDLSVHLGYIPVWGDYVVKESVRLAKAFIKKAKAC
;
A
#
# COMPACT_ATOMS: atom_id res chain seq x y z
N MET A 1 -26.06 -19.04 -55.98
CA MET A 1 -25.03 -18.91 -54.95
C MET A 1 -25.58 -17.95 -53.91
N ILE A 2 -26.04 -18.48 -52.77
CA ILE A 2 -26.64 -17.71 -51.69
C ILE A 2 -25.55 -17.57 -50.58
N ALA A 3 -25.08 -16.33 -50.40
CA ALA A 3 -24.10 -16.07 -49.35
C ALA A 3 -24.80 -15.93 -47.98
N PHE A 4 -24.47 -16.85 -47.05
CA PHE A 4 -24.92 -16.79 -45.66
C PHE A 4 -23.93 -15.92 -44.84
N THR A 5 -24.38 -14.73 -44.47
CA THR A 5 -23.62 -13.87 -43.60
C THR A 5 -23.89 -14.26 -42.14
N LEU A 6 -22.93 -14.92 -41.47
CA LEU A 6 -23.00 -15.16 -40.03
C LEU A 6 -22.75 -13.85 -39.27
N LEU A 7 -23.77 -13.32 -38.62
CA LEU A 7 -23.64 -12.25 -37.61
C LEU A 7 -23.15 -12.91 -36.31
N LEU A 8 -21.88 -12.64 -35.95
CA LEU A 8 -21.32 -13.00 -34.65
C LEU A 8 -21.71 -11.93 -33.62
N SER A 9 -22.73 -12.21 -32.80
CA SER A 9 -23.12 -11.33 -31.70
C SER A 9 -22.14 -11.50 -30.55
N PHE A 10 -21.28 -10.49 -30.32
CA PHE A 10 -20.46 -10.42 -29.10
C PHE A 10 -21.36 -10.04 -27.92
N LEU A 11 -21.66 -11.00 -27.05
CA LEU A 11 -22.23 -10.72 -25.73
C LEU A 11 -21.13 -10.10 -24.85
N VAL A 12 -21.14 -8.80 -24.66
CA VAL A 12 -20.36 -8.12 -23.63
C VAL A 12 -21.05 -8.40 -22.31
N ALA A 13 -20.50 -9.35 -21.53
CA ALA A 13 -20.93 -9.57 -20.15
C ALA A 13 -20.59 -8.32 -19.33
N LEU A 14 -21.57 -7.51 -18.97
CA LEU A 14 -21.42 -6.48 -17.96
C LEU A 14 -21.14 -7.19 -16.62
N VAL A 15 -19.89 -7.20 -16.19
CA VAL A 15 -19.54 -7.55 -14.81
C VAL A 15 -20.06 -6.42 -13.93
N ALA A 16 -21.21 -6.62 -13.31
CA ALA A 16 -21.72 -5.69 -12.31
C ALA A 16 -20.72 -5.63 -11.15
N ALA A 17 -20.08 -4.48 -10.96
CA ALA A 17 -19.23 -4.24 -9.79
C ALA A 17 -20.08 -4.46 -8.53
N LYS A 18 -19.60 -5.30 -7.59
CA LYS A 18 -20.26 -5.46 -6.29
C LYS A 18 -20.39 -4.09 -5.64
N PRO A 19 -21.57 -3.76 -5.06
CA PRO A 19 -21.72 -2.50 -4.35
C PRO A 19 -20.70 -2.45 -3.20
N THR A 20 -19.91 -1.39 -3.16
CA THR A 20 -18.92 -1.16 -2.10
C THR A 20 -19.66 -0.94 -0.78
N THR A 21 -19.54 -1.87 0.16
CA THR A 21 -20.10 -1.71 1.50
C THR A 21 -19.13 -0.91 2.34
N CYS A 22 -19.52 0.29 2.78
CA CYS A 22 -18.69 1.14 3.63
C CYS A 22 -18.55 0.55 5.04
N THR A 23 -17.33 0.33 5.48
CA THR A 23 -17.05 -0.15 6.83
C THR A 23 -17.17 0.98 7.87
N LYS A 24 -17.51 0.63 9.13
CA LYS A 24 -17.63 1.59 10.24
C LYS A 24 -16.30 1.88 10.93
N GLY A 25 -15.34 0.96 10.82
CA GLY A 25 -13.99 1.08 11.35
C GLY A 25 -13.02 1.66 10.33
N ALA A 26 -12.01 0.89 9.98
CA ALA A 26 -11.04 1.21 8.93
C ALA A 26 -11.17 0.23 7.76
N HIS A 27 -11.04 0.73 6.54
CA HIS A 27 -10.81 -0.11 5.38
C HIS A 27 -9.31 -0.34 5.24
N VAL A 28 -8.87 -1.57 5.48
CA VAL A 28 -7.45 -1.95 5.45
C VAL A 28 -7.12 -2.51 4.09
N ILE A 29 -6.27 -1.80 3.32
CA ILE A 29 -5.79 -2.27 2.02
C ILE A 29 -4.38 -2.82 2.21
N VAL A 30 -4.17 -4.07 1.79
CA VAL A 30 -2.89 -4.75 1.92
C VAL A 30 -2.28 -4.99 0.54
N ALA A 31 -1.04 -4.53 0.37
CA ALA A 31 -0.22 -4.79 -0.81
C ALA A 31 0.91 -5.77 -0.44
N ARG A 32 0.84 -6.98 -1.00
CA ARG A 32 1.80 -8.06 -0.74
C ARG A 32 3.17 -7.78 -1.35
N GLY A 33 4.19 -8.50 -0.90
CA GLY A 33 5.52 -8.50 -1.49
C GLY A 33 5.61 -9.29 -2.80
N SER A 34 6.75 -9.19 -3.48
CA SER A 34 7.05 -9.99 -4.67
C SER A 34 6.99 -11.48 -4.36
N LEU A 35 6.56 -12.26 -5.34
CA LEU A 35 6.44 -13.73 -5.27
C LEU A 35 5.41 -14.27 -4.27
N GLU A 36 4.79 -13.44 -3.48
CA GLU A 36 3.68 -13.89 -2.62
C GLU A 36 2.44 -14.21 -3.47
N PRO A 37 1.68 -15.28 -3.15
CA PRO A 37 0.44 -15.58 -3.85
C PRO A 37 -0.60 -14.46 -3.68
N GLN A 38 -1.55 -14.36 -4.61
CA GLN A 38 -2.62 -13.35 -4.51
C GLN A 38 -3.38 -13.51 -3.19
N GLY A 39 -3.44 -12.42 -2.44
CA GLY A 39 -3.96 -12.35 -1.09
C GLY A 39 -3.25 -11.26 -0.27
N PRO A 40 -3.38 -11.28 1.05
CA PRO A 40 -2.76 -10.28 1.93
C PRO A 40 -1.26 -10.55 2.19
N GLY A 41 -0.71 -11.68 1.72
CA GLY A 41 0.69 -12.05 1.94
C GLY A 41 1.09 -12.08 3.43
N ALA A 42 2.36 -11.85 3.70
CA ALA A 42 2.92 -11.81 5.06
C ALA A 42 2.27 -10.74 5.95
N MET A 43 1.76 -9.65 5.37
CA MET A 43 1.06 -8.61 6.11
C MET A 43 -0.33 -9.03 6.62
N GLY A 44 -0.88 -10.16 6.14
CA GLY A 44 -2.24 -10.61 6.46
C GLY A 44 -2.47 -10.80 7.96
N GLU A 45 -1.54 -11.46 8.66
CA GLU A 45 -1.62 -11.65 10.11
C GLU A 45 -1.68 -10.30 10.87
N LEU A 46 -0.86 -9.34 10.46
CA LEU A 46 -0.83 -8.01 11.08
C LEU A 46 -2.11 -7.23 10.79
N ALA A 47 -2.62 -7.31 9.57
CA ALA A 47 -3.88 -6.68 9.18
C ALA A 47 -5.05 -7.24 10.00
N GLU A 48 -5.14 -8.56 10.18
CA GLU A 48 -6.16 -9.19 11.03
C GLU A 48 -6.09 -8.74 12.50
N LYS A 49 -4.87 -8.55 13.04
CA LYS A 49 -4.70 -7.98 14.39
C LYS A 49 -5.25 -6.55 14.45
N VAL A 50 -5.03 -5.73 13.40
CA VAL A 50 -5.60 -4.38 13.31
C VAL A 50 -7.13 -4.43 13.25
N LEU A 51 -7.73 -5.34 12.45
CA LEU A 51 -9.18 -5.51 12.39
C LEU A 51 -9.78 -5.82 13.76
N LYS A 52 -9.17 -6.74 14.51
CA LYS A 52 -9.63 -7.12 15.87
C LYS A 52 -9.59 -5.94 16.84
N LEU A 53 -8.59 -5.05 16.70
CA LEU A 53 -8.36 -3.93 17.62
C LEU A 53 -9.07 -2.63 17.20
N VAL A 54 -9.58 -2.57 15.96
CA VAL A 54 -10.40 -1.48 15.39
C VAL A 54 -11.72 -2.08 14.90
N PRO A 55 -12.70 -2.28 15.77
CA PRO A 55 -13.95 -2.96 15.43
C PRO A 55 -14.72 -2.29 14.28
N GLY A 56 -15.33 -3.12 13.45
CA GLY A 56 -16.07 -2.69 12.27
C GLY A 56 -15.18 -2.41 11.06
N SER A 57 -13.91 -2.79 11.12
CA SER A 57 -12.97 -2.74 9.99
C SER A 57 -13.13 -3.96 9.07
N ASP A 58 -12.67 -3.80 7.83
CA ASP A 58 -12.56 -4.86 6.84
C ASP A 58 -11.18 -4.83 6.16
N ILE A 59 -10.89 -5.82 5.33
CA ILE A 59 -9.62 -5.98 4.62
C ILE A 59 -9.86 -6.18 3.14
N GLU A 60 -9.04 -5.51 2.33
CA GLU A 60 -8.94 -5.71 0.88
C GLU A 60 -7.48 -6.02 0.51
N SER A 61 -7.25 -7.11 -0.22
CA SER A 61 -5.94 -7.45 -0.77
C SER A 61 -5.80 -6.87 -2.16
N LEU A 62 -4.80 -6.02 -2.38
CA LEU A 62 -4.54 -5.41 -3.68
C LEU A 62 -4.27 -6.48 -4.74
N VAL A 63 -5.02 -6.41 -5.85
CA VAL A 63 -4.81 -7.30 -6.99
C VAL A 63 -3.80 -6.67 -7.94
N TYR A 64 -2.59 -7.23 -7.99
CA TYR A 64 -1.55 -6.80 -8.92
C TYR A 64 -0.56 -7.96 -9.15
N PRO A 65 0.32 -7.92 -10.17
CA PRO A 65 1.17 -9.07 -10.51
C PRO A 65 2.12 -9.52 -9.40
N ALA A 66 2.76 -8.60 -8.67
CA ALA A 66 3.77 -8.87 -7.64
C ALA A 66 4.93 -9.75 -8.14
N LEU A 67 5.40 -9.50 -9.37
CA LEU A 67 6.49 -10.22 -9.98
C LEU A 67 7.83 -9.66 -9.52
N TYR A 68 8.80 -10.55 -9.28
CA TYR A 68 10.16 -10.15 -8.90
C TYR A 68 11.05 -9.88 -10.12
N ASN A 69 11.05 -10.78 -11.10
CA ASN A 69 11.90 -10.64 -12.29
C ASN A 69 11.46 -9.48 -13.19
N GLU A 70 10.15 -9.29 -13.32
CA GLU A 70 9.54 -8.18 -14.07
C GLU A 70 9.09 -7.06 -13.11
N TYR A 71 9.96 -6.70 -12.17
CA TYR A 71 9.63 -5.72 -11.13
C TYR A 71 9.23 -4.35 -11.70
N LEU A 72 9.95 -3.87 -12.72
CA LEU A 72 9.71 -2.56 -13.35
C LEU A 72 8.38 -2.49 -14.11
N GLU A 73 7.80 -3.62 -14.52
CA GLU A 73 6.48 -3.70 -15.11
C GLU A 73 5.40 -3.96 -14.06
N SER A 74 5.71 -4.81 -13.08
CA SER A 74 4.77 -5.24 -12.03
C SER A 74 4.39 -4.11 -11.07
N GLN A 75 5.38 -3.37 -10.57
CA GLN A 75 5.17 -2.31 -9.58
C GLN A 75 4.27 -1.19 -10.12
N PRO A 76 4.46 -0.64 -11.35
CA PRO A 76 3.58 0.39 -11.90
C PRO A 76 2.13 -0.09 -12.13
N VAL A 77 1.91 -1.39 -12.38
CA VAL A 77 0.55 -1.95 -12.41
C VAL A 77 -0.07 -1.84 -11.02
N GLY A 78 0.67 -2.19 -9.97
CA GLY A 78 0.24 -2.04 -8.58
C GLY A 78 -0.14 -0.59 -8.26
N VAL A 79 0.70 0.38 -8.64
CA VAL A 79 0.44 1.82 -8.43
C VAL A 79 -0.86 2.27 -9.10
N ARG A 80 -1.07 1.92 -10.38
CA ARG A 80 -2.31 2.27 -11.10
C ARG A 80 -3.54 1.63 -10.47
N THR A 81 -3.44 0.37 -10.10
CA THR A 81 -4.55 -0.36 -9.46
C THR A 81 -4.89 0.24 -8.10
N LEU A 82 -3.89 0.45 -7.24
CA LEU A 82 -4.11 1.03 -5.91
C LEU A 82 -4.68 2.45 -6.00
N THR A 83 -4.18 3.28 -6.93
CA THR A 83 -4.73 4.62 -7.19
C THR A 83 -6.22 4.55 -7.50
N SER A 84 -6.64 3.65 -8.40
CA SER A 84 -8.05 3.47 -8.77
C SER A 84 -8.88 2.98 -7.58
N VAL A 85 -8.38 2.01 -6.82
CA VAL A 85 -9.06 1.43 -5.65
C VAL A 85 -9.29 2.49 -4.58
N ILE A 86 -8.25 3.22 -4.15
CA ILE A 86 -8.38 4.20 -3.06
C ILE A 86 -9.26 5.39 -3.46
N GLN A 87 -9.15 5.90 -4.70
CA GLN A 87 -9.97 7.01 -5.16
C GLN A 87 -11.45 6.61 -5.27
N ALA A 88 -11.74 5.43 -5.81
CA ALA A 88 -13.09 4.89 -5.87
C ALA A 88 -13.67 4.67 -4.47
N TYR A 89 -12.88 4.07 -3.55
CA TYR A 89 -13.33 3.82 -2.18
C TYR A 89 -13.64 5.12 -1.43
N VAL A 90 -12.74 6.10 -1.47
CA VAL A 90 -12.94 7.40 -0.79
C VAL A 90 -14.15 8.15 -1.34
N LYS A 91 -14.39 8.08 -2.65
CA LYS A 91 -15.57 8.67 -3.29
C LYS A 91 -16.86 8.01 -2.81
N ASN A 92 -16.89 6.69 -2.74
CA ASN A 92 -18.08 5.92 -2.37
C ASN A 92 -18.32 5.88 -0.86
N CYS A 93 -17.24 5.93 -0.06
CA CYS A 93 -17.24 5.80 1.41
C CYS A 93 -16.56 7.01 2.08
N PRO A 94 -17.05 8.24 1.91
CA PRO A 94 -16.36 9.46 2.32
C PRO A 94 -16.19 9.62 3.84
N LYS A 95 -16.88 8.80 4.64
CA LYS A 95 -16.77 8.79 6.12
C LYS A 95 -15.84 7.70 6.65
N THR A 96 -15.39 6.78 5.80
CA THR A 96 -14.49 5.69 6.18
C THR A 96 -13.03 6.14 6.09
N GLN A 97 -12.23 5.71 7.06
CA GLN A 97 -10.78 5.88 7.03
C GLN A 97 -10.10 4.73 6.30
N LEU A 98 -8.94 5.02 5.70
CA LEU A 98 -8.07 4.04 5.08
C LEU A 98 -6.87 3.72 5.98
N VAL A 99 -6.53 2.45 6.08
CA VAL A 99 -5.24 1.95 6.59
C VAL A 99 -4.57 1.23 5.43
N LEU A 100 -3.33 1.60 5.13
CA LEU A 100 -2.56 0.97 4.05
C LEU A 100 -1.40 0.20 4.66
N MET A 101 -1.25 -1.06 4.28
CA MET A 101 -0.22 -1.95 4.79
C MET A 101 0.53 -2.61 3.64
N GLY A 102 1.84 -2.45 3.57
CA GLY A 102 2.64 -2.95 2.47
C GLY A 102 3.94 -3.62 2.91
N TYR A 103 4.32 -4.66 2.18
CA TYR A 103 5.58 -5.35 2.37
C TYR A 103 6.39 -5.36 1.08
N SER A 104 7.70 -5.02 1.16
CA SER A 104 8.61 -5.12 0.01
C SER A 104 8.07 -4.36 -1.22
N GLN A 105 7.85 -5.00 -2.35
CA GLN A 105 7.25 -4.39 -3.55
C GLN A 105 5.90 -3.72 -3.24
N GLY A 106 5.08 -4.30 -2.36
CA GLY A 106 3.81 -3.71 -1.93
C GLY A 106 3.99 -2.40 -1.15
N ALA A 107 5.05 -2.27 -0.36
CA ALA A 107 5.41 -1.01 0.30
C ALA A 107 5.77 0.07 -0.73
N HIS A 108 6.60 -0.27 -1.73
CA HIS A 108 6.93 0.62 -2.85
C HIS A 108 5.68 1.05 -3.63
N VAL A 109 4.78 0.11 -3.93
CA VAL A 109 3.49 0.41 -4.60
C VAL A 109 2.68 1.43 -3.79
N ILE A 110 2.54 1.24 -2.49
CA ILE A 110 1.80 2.16 -1.62
C ILE A 110 2.43 3.55 -1.63
N MET A 111 3.74 3.63 -1.45
CA MET A 111 4.42 4.91 -1.37
C MET A 111 4.39 5.67 -2.69
N ASP A 112 4.59 5.00 -3.83
CA ASP A 112 4.47 5.63 -5.14
C ASP A 112 3.04 6.06 -5.46
N THR A 113 2.05 5.31 -4.99
CA THR A 113 0.65 5.71 -5.10
C THR A 113 0.37 7.00 -4.35
N ILE A 114 0.84 7.13 -3.10
CA ILE A 114 0.46 8.25 -2.23
C ILE A 114 1.34 9.48 -2.47
N CYS A 115 2.65 9.27 -2.55
CA CYS A 115 3.65 10.34 -2.65
C CYS A 115 3.91 10.79 -4.10
N GLY A 116 3.42 10.05 -5.07
CA GLY A 116 3.83 10.15 -6.46
C GLY A 116 5.12 9.37 -6.75
N ALA A 117 5.12 8.59 -7.82
CA ALA A 117 6.30 7.88 -8.30
C ALA A 117 7.32 8.87 -8.86
N SER A 118 8.53 8.83 -8.34
CA SER A 118 9.63 9.69 -8.80
C SER A 118 10.98 8.99 -8.81
N SER A 119 11.02 7.70 -8.49
CA SER A 119 12.24 6.88 -8.54
C SER A 119 12.67 6.63 -9.98
N THR A 120 13.99 6.57 -10.20
CA THR A 120 14.56 6.29 -11.53
C THR A 120 14.10 4.92 -12.02
N GLY A 121 13.67 4.85 -13.28
CA GLY A 121 13.20 3.61 -13.91
C GLY A 121 11.69 3.35 -13.80
N PHE A 122 10.97 4.15 -13.04
CA PHE A 122 9.51 4.02 -12.89
C PHE A 122 8.77 5.19 -13.58
N PRO A 123 7.58 4.93 -14.16
CA PRO A 123 6.74 5.99 -14.73
C PRO A 123 6.36 7.00 -13.65
N ALA A 124 6.68 8.27 -13.85
CA ALA A 124 6.36 9.32 -12.90
C ALA A 124 4.85 9.51 -12.72
N THR A 125 4.42 9.71 -11.48
CA THR A 125 3.02 10.02 -11.13
C THR A 125 2.98 11.20 -10.16
N LEU A 126 1.81 11.83 -10.04
CA LEU A 126 1.59 12.90 -9.06
C LEU A 126 1.21 12.31 -7.70
N PRO A 127 1.52 13.00 -6.58
CA PRO A 127 0.99 12.67 -5.27
C PRO A 127 -0.54 12.64 -5.26
N GLN A 128 -1.11 11.82 -4.37
CA GLN A 128 -2.57 11.81 -4.20
C GLN A 128 -3.07 13.15 -3.65
N PRO A 129 -4.22 13.64 -4.14
CA PRO A 129 -4.81 14.88 -3.66
C PRO A 129 -5.30 14.77 -2.22
N SER A 130 -5.46 15.91 -1.55
CA SER A 130 -5.84 15.99 -0.14
C SER A 130 -7.14 15.26 0.19
N PHE A 131 -8.12 15.25 -0.72
CA PHE A 131 -9.38 14.52 -0.47
C PHE A 131 -9.16 13.01 -0.27
N VAL A 132 -8.06 12.44 -0.78
CA VAL A 132 -7.62 11.06 -0.56
C VAL A 132 -6.74 10.99 0.69
N THR A 133 -5.66 11.78 0.74
CA THR A 133 -4.68 11.68 1.84
C THR A 133 -5.30 12.01 3.18
N ASP A 134 -6.30 12.89 3.24
CA ASP A 134 -7.04 13.19 4.47
C ASP A 134 -7.87 12.02 5.00
N LYS A 135 -8.18 11.03 4.16
CA LYS A 135 -8.86 9.80 4.58
C LYS A 135 -7.90 8.69 5.04
N ILE A 136 -6.62 8.80 4.73
CA ILE A 136 -5.63 7.87 5.22
C ILE A 136 -5.34 8.17 6.69
N SER A 137 -5.57 7.19 7.54
CA SER A 137 -5.28 7.27 8.97
C SER A 137 -3.93 6.67 9.33
N SER A 138 -3.50 5.62 8.61
CA SER A 138 -2.25 4.93 8.89
C SER A 138 -1.66 4.33 7.61
N VAL A 139 -0.35 4.40 7.48
CA VAL A 139 0.46 3.73 6.45
C VAL A 139 1.55 2.94 7.16
N ILE A 140 1.58 1.64 6.96
CA ILE A 140 2.54 0.71 7.56
C ILE A 140 3.31 0.01 6.46
N LEU A 141 4.62 0.15 6.49
CA LEU A 141 5.52 -0.37 5.47
C LEU A 141 6.63 -1.19 6.11
N LEU A 142 6.90 -2.36 5.56
CA LEU A 142 8.01 -3.22 5.96
C LEU A 142 8.91 -3.47 4.76
N GLY A 143 10.21 -3.16 4.88
CA GLY A 143 11.20 -3.39 3.85
C GLY A 143 10.94 -2.63 2.54
N ASP A 144 10.59 -1.34 2.60
CA ASP A 144 10.23 -0.51 1.43
C ASP A 144 11.44 -0.22 0.54
N PRO A 145 11.52 -0.74 -0.71
CA PRO A 145 12.61 -0.44 -1.62
C PRO A 145 12.73 1.04 -2.01
N SER A 146 11.68 1.81 -1.84
CA SER A 146 11.66 3.25 -2.13
C SER A 146 11.94 4.15 -0.93
N LEU A 147 12.36 3.55 0.18
CA LEU A 147 12.84 4.27 1.36
C LEU A 147 13.86 5.34 0.94
N THR A 148 13.69 6.57 1.43
CA THR A 148 14.54 7.70 1.04
C THR A 148 15.08 8.35 2.31
N GLU A 149 16.39 8.50 2.38
CA GLU A 149 17.07 9.14 3.51
C GLU A 149 16.49 10.53 3.81
N GLY A 150 16.41 10.89 5.08
CA GLY A 150 15.89 12.17 5.55
C GLY A 150 14.37 12.23 5.75
N GLN A 151 13.62 11.20 5.35
CA GLN A 151 12.19 11.11 5.67
C GLN A 151 11.97 10.76 7.14
N THR A 152 11.06 11.49 7.82
CA THR A 152 10.91 11.45 9.29
C THR A 152 10.14 10.25 9.85
N PHE A 153 9.61 9.41 9.01
CA PHE A 153 8.78 8.25 9.38
C PHE A 153 9.51 6.91 9.33
N HIS A 154 10.83 6.95 9.19
CA HIS A 154 11.66 5.75 9.26
C HIS A 154 11.77 5.22 10.68
N VAL A 155 11.74 3.90 10.80
CA VAL A 155 11.96 3.12 12.01
C VAL A 155 12.86 1.95 11.67
N GLY A 156 13.71 1.55 12.61
CA GLY A 156 14.65 0.46 12.43
C GLY A 156 16.09 0.96 12.48
N THR A 157 17.01 0.12 12.03
CA THR A 157 18.45 0.33 12.20
C THR A 157 19.18 0.75 10.91
N SER A 158 18.48 0.77 9.76
CA SER A 158 19.02 1.31 8.51
C SER A 158 19.21 2.83 8.61
N VAL A 159 20.27 3.34 7.98
CA VAL A 159 20.60 4.77 7.94
C VAL A 159 20.64 5.35 6.53
N GLY A 160 20.45 4.52 5.51
CA GLY A 160 20.55 4.90 4.10
C GLY A 160 19.19 4.88 3.38
N SER A 161 19.28 4.99 2.07
CA SER A 161 18.12 4.84 1.18
C SER A 161 18.00 3.40 0.65
N GLY A 162 16.79 3.04 0.22
CA GLY A 162 16.52 1.79 -0.47
C GLY A 162 17.07 1.75 -1.90
N MET A 163 16.78 0.67 -2.63
CA MET A 163 17.23 0.47 -4.02
C MET A 163 16.65 1.49 -4.99
N PHE A 164 15.47 2.02 -4.70
CA PHE A 164 14.72 2.93 -5.58
C PHE A 164 14.28 4.21 -4.84
N PRO A 165 15.23 5.02 -4.31
CA PRO A 165 14.88 6.21 -3.56
C PRO A 165 14.11 7.21 -4.43
N ARG A 166 13.23 7.99 -3.79
CA ARG A 166 12.44 9.02 -4.47
C ARG A 166 13.27 10.23 -4.81
N ASN A 167 13.16 10.73 -6.04
CA ASN A 167 13.74 11.99 -6.45
C ASN A 167 12.94 13.21 -5.93
N LEU A 168 11.65 13.01 -5.58
CA LEU A 168 10.75 14.04 -5.06
C LEU A 168 10.14 13.59 -3.71
N PRO A 169 10.94 13.51 -2.63
CA PRO A 169 10.48 13.01 -1.33
C PRO A 169 9.42 13.90 -0.66
N ALA A 170 9.37 15.20 -0.97
CA ALA A 170 8.34 16.12 -0.46
C ALA A 170 6.90 15.73 -0.82
N GLY A 171 6.70 14.89 -1.85
CA GLY A 171 5.39 14.31 -2.15
C GLY A 171 4.77 13.53 -0.99
N CYS A 172 5.61 13.07 -0.03
CA CYS A 172 5.17 12.32 1.16
C CYS A 172 4.77 13.21 2.36
N ASP A 173 4.94 14.51 2.31
CA ASP A 173 4.76 15.41 3.48
C ASP A 173 3.35 15.30 4.08
N SER A 174 2.33 15.14 3.23
CA SER A 174 0.93 15.05 3.67
C SER A 174 0.62 13.81 4.51
N ILE A 175 1.43 12.75 4.38
CA ILE A 175 1.23 11.48 5.08
C ILE A 175 2.34 11.17 6.09
N ALA A 176 3.38 11.96 6.20
CA ALA A 176 4.55 11.68 7.02
C ALA A 176 4.20 11.34 8.48
N LYS A 177 3.28 12.11 9.11
CA LYS A 177 2.82 11.89 10.49
C LYS A 177 1.91 10.67 10.68
N LYS A 178 1.53 10.01 9.60
CA LYS A 178 0.62 8.85 9.56
C LYS A 178 1.33 7.59 9.09
N THR A 179 2.63 7.68 8.79
CA THR A 179 3.43 6.62 8.19
C THR A 179 4.43 6.07 9.20
N VAL A 180 4.60 4.76 9.17
CA VAL A 180 5.69 4.01 9.80
C VAL A 180 6.31 3.14 8.71
N SER A 181 7.57 3.39 8.38
CA SER A 181 8.33 2.61 7.40
C SER A 181 9.52 1.96 8.11
N VAL A 182 9.48 0.64 8.22
CA VAL A 182 10.50 -0.13 8.91
C VAL A 182 11.56 -0.62 7.93
N CYS A 183 12.82 -0.33 8.24
CA CYS A 183 13.97 -0.86 7.54
C CYS A 183 15.12 -1.11 8.51
N ASP A 184 15.63 -2.34 8.53
CA ASP A 184 16.79 -2.70 9.33
C ASP A 184 18.05 -2.82 8.48
N LYS A 185 19.19 -2.52 9.11
CA LYS A 185 20.51 -2.61 8.49
C LYS A 185 20.76 -4.00 7.93
N GLY A 186 21.26 -4.03 6.70
CA GLY A 186 21.58 -5.26 5.98
C GLY A 186 20.49 -5.74 5.02
N ASP A 187 19.24 -5.24 5.13
CA ASP A 187 18.18 -5.55 4.16
C ASP A 187 18.59 -5.10 2.75
N PRO A 188 18.66 -6.03 1.76
CA PRO A 188 19.17 -5.69 0.43
C PRO A 188 18.26 -4.80 -0.40
N PHE A 189 17.01 -4.58 0.02
CA PHE A 189 16.02 -3.84 -0.74
C PHE A 189 15.74 -2.44 -0.17
N CYS A 190 15.49 -2.33 1.13
CA CYS A 190 15.25 -1.05 1.75
C CYS A 190 16.51 -0.34 2.25
N GLU A 191 17.67 -1.02 2.26
CA GLU A 191 19.00 -0.42 2.44
C GLU A 191 19.91 -0.79 1.26
N ALA A 192 20.13 0.17 0.35
CA ALA A 192 20.97 -0.06 -0.83
C ALA A 192 22.38 -0.50 -0.42
N GLY A 193 22.79 -1.68 -0.91
CA GLY A 193 24.05 -2.30 -0.54
C GLY A 193 23.96 -3.30 0.62
N GLY A 194 22.81 -3.45 1.24
CA GLY A 194 22.51 -4.56 2.16
C GLY A 194 22.68 -5.92 1.47
N LYS A 195 22.99 -6.98 2.24
CA LYS A 195 23.29 -8.31 1.69
C LYS A 195 22.64 -9.44 2.48
N ASP A 196 21.85 -9.12 3.47
CA ASP A 196 21.23 -10.12 4.34
C ASP A 196 19.73 -10.23 4.05
N LEU A 197 19.37 -11.18 3.18
CA LEU A 197 17.98 -11.46 2.83
C LEU A 197 17.16 -11.90 4.07
N SER A 198 17.80 -12.48 5.11
CA SER A 198 17.08 -12.91 6.30
C SER A 198 16.51 -11.72 7.09
N VAL A 199 17.16 -10.56 7.02
CA VAL A 199 16.62 -9.30 7.58
C VAL A 199 15.32 -8.94 6.88
N HIS A 200 15.33 -8.94 5.54
CA HIS A 200 14.13 -8.64 4.75
C HIS A 200 12.95 -9.58 5.05
N LEU A 201 13.23 -10.86 5.20
CA LEU A 201 12.21 -11.88 5.49
C LEU A 201 11.80 -11.92 6.98
N GLY A 202 12.52 -11.23 7.85
CA GLY A 202 12.38 -11.28 9.31
C GLY A 202 11.47 -10.21 9.92
N TYR A 203 10.89 -9.29 9.17
CA TYR A 203 10.17 -8.14 9.74
C TYR A 203 8.93 -8.52 10.55
N ILE A 204 8.17 -9.54 10.16
CA ILE A 204 6.93 -9.91 10.83
C ILE A 204 7.16 -10.29 12.30
N PRO A 205 8.04 -11.25 12.63
CA PRO A 205 8.31 -11.61 14.02
C PRO A 205 9.01 -10.50 14.83
N VAL A 206 9.81 -9.64 14.18
CA VAL A 206 10.60 -8.60 14.88
C VAL A 206 9.77 -7.35 15.15
N TRP A 207 9.05 -6.88 14.15
CA TRP A 207 8.36 -5.58 14.17
C TRP A 207 6.83 -5.65 14.21
N GLY A 208 6.26 -6.85 14.03
CA GLY A 208 4.82 -7.02 13.87
C GLY A 208 3.98 -6.38 14.98
N ASP A 209 4.33 -6.62 16.24
CA ASP A 209 3.58 -6.05 17.37
C ASP A 209 3.70 -4.53 17.45
N TYR A 210 4.88 -3.97 17.15
CA TYR A 210 5.11 -2.54 17.10
C TYR A 210 4.24 -1.87 16.02
N VAL A 211 4.28 -2.36 14.78
CA VAL A 211 3.55 -1.74 13.67
C VAL A 211 2.05 -1.89 13.82
N VAL A 212 1.56 -3.00 14.39
CA VAL A 212 0.14 -3.15 14.74
C VAL A 212 -0.28 -2.13 15.78
N LYS A 213 0.49 -1.96 16.85
CA LYS A 213 0.24 -0.96 17.90
C LYS A 213 0.17 0.45 17.32
N GLU A 214 1.11 0.83 16.46
CA GLU A 214 1.14 2.14 15.83
C GLU A 214 -0.02 2.34 14.85
N SER A 215 -0.34 1.35 14.02
CA SER A 215 -1.49 1.40 13.11
C SER A 215 -2.79 1.63 13.88
N VAL A 216 -3.01 0.86 14.95
CA VAL A 216 -4.21 0.98 15.80
C VAL A 216 -4.26 2.34 16.51
N ARG A 217 -3.13 2.84 17.01
CA ARG A 217 -3.04 4.16 17.65
C ARG A 217 -3.48 5.26 16.68
N LEU A 218 -2.94 5.24 15.46
CA LEU A 218 -3.24 6.20 14.40
C LEU A 218 -4.70 6.12 13.95
N ALA A 219 -5.23 4.91 13.72
CA ALA A 219 -6.61 4.69 13.33
C ALA A 219 -7.60 5.17 14.41
N LYS A 220 -7.33 4.89 15.69
CA LYS A 220 -8.18 5.38 16.81
C LYS A 220 -8.11 6.89 16.98
N ALA A 221 -6.96 7.50 16.78
CA ALA A 221 -6.82 8.97 16.81
C ALA A 221 -7.64 9.63 15.70
N PHE A 222 -7.67 9.04 14.50
CA PHE A 222 -8.50 9.50 13.39
C PHE A 222 -10.00 9.47 13.75
N ILE A 223 -10.49 8.35 14.29
CA ILE A 223 -11.91 8.20 14.73
C ILE A 223 -12.25 9.25 15.79
N LYS A 224 -11.37 9.48 16.75
CA LYS A 224 -11.58 10.48 17.81
C LYS A 224 -11.71 11.90 17.23
N LYS A 225 -10.84 12.25 16.29
CA LYS A 225 -10.89 13.55 15.61
C LYS A 225 -12.20 13.72 14.82
N ALA A 226 -12.61 12.69 14.07
CA ALA A 226 -13.84 12.74 13.28
C ALA A 226 -15.12 12.87 14.12
N LYS A 227 -15.11 12.45 15.40
CA LYS A 227 -16.25 12.63 16.34
C LYS A 227 -16.28 13.98 17.02
N ALA A 228 -15.17 14.73 17.00
CA ALA A 228 -15.03 16.04 17.64
C ALA A 228 -15.39 17.20 16.71
N CYS A 229 -15.50 16.95 15.41
CA CYS A 229 -15.99 17.89 14.39
C CYS A 229 -17.46 17.64 14.04
#